data_d263b4d5ca805af1cb2ce567959c2128
#
_entry.id   d263b4d5ca805af1cb2ce567959c2128
#
_cell.length_a   1.000
_cell.length_b   1.000
_cell.length_c   1.000
_cell.angle_alpha   90.00
_cell.angle_beta   90.00
_cell.angle_gamma   90.00
#
_symmetry.space_group_name_H-M   'P 1'
#
loop_
_entity.id
_entity.type
_entity.pdbx_description
1 polymer ?
#
loop_
_entity_poly.entity_id
_entity_poly.type
_entity_poly.pdbx_seq_one_letter_code
_entity_poly.pdbx_strand_id
1 'polypeptide(L)'
;SYALDLRLFFSFLSGQGLDWRTASESDLEDFEHWRRRDGRNPRRVSVSKFSRELAAIGKFYGWQQRRGTVGISPVAMLERHDAAGEITSTPALRPKAVRSIRLKWLTPKAYRRWRDVGLAGYLADGTRDAKWRGRTDGRNLAMSETLWSSGLRLREGGTLLLGELPEFEAENRYARGRVGKAVAKGRGRDYWGHGRALKRIDNYVILERDAAVRRARREGRYDALPDLKSVQKIDRSRRVHYLSRNGERHVTPLDELTWKDRMTFFVKGEDGLEPWMVWLTDGGMPLPYRTWEAVFSDAS
;
A
#
# COMPACT_ATOMS: atom_id res chain seq x y z
N SER A 1 4.76 -14.03 4.51
CA SER A 1 5.40 -13.44 5.72
C SER A 1 6.66 -14.22 6.06
N TYR A 2 7.62 -13.62 6.76
CA TYR A 2 8.85 -14.30 7.17
C TYR A 2 8.59 -15.57 8.00
N ALA A 3 7.56 -15.59 8.82
CA ALA A 3 7.19 -16.77 9.59
C ALA A 3 6.86 -17.99 8.71
N LEU A 4 6.14 -17.77 7.60
CA LEU A 4 5.85 -18.84 6.64
C LEU A 4 7.11 -19.32 5.89
N ASP A 5 8.00 -18.38 5.58
CA ASP A 5 9.26 -18.70 4.90
C ASP A 5 10.17 -19.51 5.83
N LEU A 6 10.26 -19.15 7.12
CA LEU A 6 10.99 -19.91 8.15
C LEU A 6 10.36 -21.29 8.41
N ARG A 7 9.04 -21.36 8.55
CA ARG A 7 8.35 -22.65 8.72
C ARG A 7 8.71 -23.63 7.60
N LEU A 8 8.77 -23.16 6.37
CA LEU A 8 9.12 -23.99 5.23
C LEU A 8 10.55 -24.51 5.31
N PHE A 9 11.50 -23.63 5.68
CA PHE A 9 12.91 -24.03 5.85
C PHE A 9 13.07 -25.05 6.98
N PHE A 10 12.45 -24.83 8.12
CA PHE A 10 12.49 -25.78 9.24
C PHE A 10 11.82 -27.10 8.92
N SER A 11 10.70 -27.09 8.17
CA SER A 11 10.07 -28.34 7.69
C SER A 11 10.98 -29.11 6.74
N PHE A 12 11.76 -28.41 5.90
CA PHE A 12 12.74 -29.04 5.02
C PHE A 12 13.86 -29.70 5.84
N LEU A 13 14.47 -28.98 6.79
CA LEU A 13 15.51 -29.54 7.67
C LEU A 13 14.99 -30.74 8.46
N SER A 14 13.82 -30.63 9.09
CA SER A 14 13.19 -31.71 9.83
C SER A 14 12.93 -32.94 8.94
N GLY A 15 12.53 -32.75 7.69
CA GLY A 15 12.35 -33.83 6.71
C GLY A 15 13.65 -34.54 6.33
N GLN A 16 14.81 -33.89 6.55
CA GLN A 16 16.16 -34.45 6.37
C GLN A 16 16.74 -34.99 7.71
N GLY A 17 15.98 -34.93 8.80
CA GLY A 17 16.48 -35.31 10.13
C GLY A 17 17.47 -34.32 10.76
N LEU A 18 17.53 -33.09 10.27
CA LEU A 18 18.47 -32.03 10.70
C LEU A 18 17.85 -31.10 11.74
N ASP A 19 18.63 -30.76 12.77
CA ASP A 19 18.25 -29.67 13.70
C ASP A 19 18.64 -28.31 13.11
N TRP A 20 17.73 -27.36 13.17
CA TRP A 20 17.97 -26.01 12.70
C TRP A 20 19.13 -25.30 13.43
N ARG A 21 19.48 -25.75 14.67
CA ARG A 21 20.59 -25.17 15.45
C ARG A 21 21.95 -25.54 14.89
N THR A 22 22.02 -26.66 14.21
CA THR A 22 23.26 -27.20 13.63
C THR A 22 23.29 -27.11 12.11
N ALA A 23 22.28 -26.47 11.51
CA ALA A 23 22.20 -26.30 10.07
C ALA A 23 23.43 -25.59 9.51
N SER A 24 24.01 -26.13 8.46
CA SER A 24 25.20 -25.65 7.77
C SER A 24 24.87 -24.88 6.50
N GLU A 25 25.89 -24.29 5.88
CA GLU A 25 25.77 -23.66 4.56
C GLU A 25 25.35 -24.68 3.48
N SER A 26 25.87 -25.92 3.55
CA SER A 26 25.47 -26.99 2.63
C SER A 26 24.00 -27.33 2.72
N ASP A 27 23.41 -27.36 3.93
CA ASP A 27 21.98 -27.60 4.11
C ASP A 27 21.13 -26.48 3.50
N LEU A 28 21.64 -25.24 3.52
CA LEU A 28 21.00 -24.12 2.89
C LEU A 28 21.09 -24.17 1.35
N GLU A 29 22.22 -24.68 0.81
CA GLU A 29 22.39 -24.94 -0.62
C GLU A 29 21.44 -26.02 -1.10
N ASP A 30 21.28 -27.11 -0.34
CA ASP A 30 20.34 -28.18 -0.62
C ASP A 30 18.89 -27.66 -0.60
N PHE A 31 18.58 -26.79 0.36
CA PHE A 31 17.28 -26.10 0.40
C PHE A 31 17.07 -25.22 -0.84
N GLU A 32 18.09 -24.46 -1.29
CA GLU A 32 18.05 -23.66 -2.53
C GLU A 32 17.78 -24.54 -3.73
N HIS A 33 18.53 -25.63 -3.86
CA HIS A 33 18.36 -26.59 -4.94
C HIS A 33 16.93 -27.15 -4.98
N TRP A 34 16.45 -27.68 -3.84
CA TRP A 34 15.10 -28.20 -3.72
C TRP A 34 14.03 -27.13 -4.03
N ARG A 35 14.22 -25.92 -3.53
CA ARG A 35 13.24 -24.84 -3.72
C ARG A 35 13.17 -24.32 -5.13
N ARG A 36 14.28 -24.34 -5.89
CA ARG A 36 14.37 -23.66 -7.19
C ARG A 36 14.53 -24.59 -8.37
N ARG A 37 15.21 -25.72 -8.19
CA ARG A 37 15.70 -26.53 -9.29
C ARG A 37 15.18 -27.96 -9.30
N ASP A 38 14.93 -28.57 -8.16
CA ASP A 38 14.51 -29.97 -8.09
C ASP A 38 13.16 -30.18 -8.79
N GLY A 39 13.17 -31.00 -9.87
CA GLY A 39 11.97 -31.30 -10.66
C GLY A 39 10.87 -32.03 -9.87
N ARG A 40 11.23 -32.68 -8.77
CA ARG A 40 10.29 -33.39 -7.88
C ARG A 40 9.50 -32.44 -6.98
N ASN A 41 9.95 -31.19 -6.83
CA ASN A 41 9.21 -30.18 -6.06
C ASN A 41 8.21 -29.45 -6.97
N PRO A 42 6.89 -29.70 -6.83
CA PRO A 42 5.86 -29.01 -7.62
C PRO A 42 5.70 -27.55 -7.24
N ARG A 43 6.27 -27.13 -6.08
CA ARG A 43 6.18 -25.75 -5.56
C ARG A 43 7.49 -25.00 -5.69
N ARG A 44 8.19 -25.18 -6.81
CA ARG A 44 9.40 -24.39 -7.13
C ARG A 44 9.10 -22.90 -7.16
N VAL A 45 10.06 -22.09 -6.79
CA VAL A 45 9.89 -20.65 -6.68
C VAL A 45 10.83 -19.85 -7.56
N SER A 46 10.41 -18.63 -7.86
CA SER A 46 11.22 -17.66 -8.59
C SER A 46 12.43 -17.22 -7.75
N VAL A 47 13.43 -16.67 -8.42
CA VAL A 47 14.62 -16.06 -7.82
C VAL A 47 14.24 -15.00 -6.77
N SER A 48 13.28 -14.14 -7.08
CA SER A 48 12.83 -13.08 -6.17
C SER A 48 12.18 -13.64 -4.89
N LYS A 49 11.41 -14.72 -5.03
CA LYS A 49 10.78 -15.38 -3.88
C LYS A 49 11.83 -16.05 -3.00
N PHE A 50 12.80 -16.77 -3.59
CA PHE A 50 13.90 -17.38 -2.83
C PHE A 50 14.77 -16.32 -2.13
N SER A 51 15.10 -15.21 -2.80
CA SER A 51 15.84 -14.11 -2.16
C SER A 51 15.12 -13.57 -0.92
N ARG A 52 13.79 -13.57 -0.90
CA ARG A 52 13.01 -13.20 0.28
C ARG A 52 13.08 -14.27 1.38
N GLU A 53 13.01 -15.55 1.00
CA GLU A 53 13.17 -16.68 1.93
C GLU A 53 14.55 -16.64 2.58
N LEU A 54 15.60 -16.46 1.79
CA LEU A 54 16.98 -16.30 2.26
C LEU A 54 17.14 -15.10 3.23
N ALA A 55 16.50 -13.97 2.95
CA ALA A 55 16.50 -12.82 3.86
C ALA A 55 15.78 -13.11 5.18
N ALA A 56 14.73 -13.93 5.18
CA ALA A 56 14.04 -14.35 6.41
C ALA A 56 14.94 -15.26 7.25
N ILE A 57 15.60 -16.25 6.61
CA ILE A 57 16.53 -17.18 7.23
C ILE A 57 17.71 -16.40 7.85
N GLY A 58 18.35 -15.50 7.07
CA GLY A 58 19.47 -14.70 7.55
C GLY A 58 19.13 -13.82 8.76
N LYS A 59 17.93 -13.21 8.76
CA LYS A 59 17.47 -12.43 9.92
C LYS A 59 17.24 -13.30 11.15
N PHE A 60 16.69 -14.48 10.99
CA PHE A 60 16.45 -15.41 12.09
C PHE A 60 17.78 -15.88 12.70
N TYR A 61 18.72 -16.37 11.88
CA TYR A 61 20.02 -16.83 12.39
C TYR A 61 20.86 -15.71 12.97
N GLY A 62 20.88 -14.53 12.38
CA GLY A 62 21.55 -13.37 12.95
C GLY A 62 20.96 -12.93 14.30
N TRP A 63 19.65 -13.11 14.51
CA TRP A 63 19.03 -12.90 15.82
C TRP A 63 19.42 -13.99 16.81
N GLN A 64 19.44 -15.26 16.42
CA GLN A 64 19.83 -16.39 17.26
C GLN A 64 21.30 -16.34 17.66
N GLN A 65 22.20 -15.91 16.77
CA GLN A 65 23.61 -15.68 17.09
C GLN A 65 23.80 -14.62 18.19
N ARG A 66 23.08 -13.50 18.09
CA ARG A 66 23.11 -12.46 19.15
C ARG A 66 22.58 -12.95 20.49
N ARG A 67 21.77 -14.00 20.52
CA ARG A 67 21.28 -14.66 21.74
C ARG A 67 22.18 -15.78 22.24
N GLY A 68 23.22 -16.11 21.51
CA GLY A 68 24.09 -17.23 21.83
C GLY A 68 23.49 -18.63 21.64
N THR A 69 22.32 -18.73 20.97
CA THR A 69 21.63 -20.01 20.75
C THR A 69 22.27 -20.81 19.59
N VAL A 70 22.87 -20.10 18.63
CA VAL A 70 23.55 -20.69 17.46
C VAL A 70 24.91 -20.01 17.32
N GLY A 71 25.97 -20.79 17.17
CA GLY A 71 27.33 -20.25 17.00
C GLY A 71 27.60 -19.73 15.60
N ILE A 72 27.17 -20.48 14.58
CA ILE A 72 27.41 -20.17 13.15
C ILE A 72 26.09 -20.11 12.42
N SER A 73 25.92 -19.10 11.54
CA SER A 73 24.79 -18.98 10.66
C SER A 73 25.02 -19.80 9.38
N PRO A 74 24.02 -20.56 8.88
CA PRO A 74 24.12 -21.20 7.57
C PRO A 74 24.10 -20.19 6.42
N VAL A 75 23.79 -18.93 6.68
CA VAL A 75 23.80 -17.85 5.68
C VAL A 75 25.17 -17.19 5.71
N ALA A 76 26.09 -17.67 4.87
CA ALA A 76 27.37 -17.01 4.65
C ALA A 76 27.17 -15.62 4.04
N MET A 77 27.94 -14.64 4.50
CA MET A 77 27.87 -13.25 4.05
C MET A 77 29.12 -12.89 3.27
N LEU A 78 28.95 -12.25 2.12
CA LEU A 78 30.03 -11.67 1.32
C LEU A 78 30.05 -10.16 1.54
N GLU A 79 31.19 -9.66 1.92
CA GLU A 79 31.43 -8.22 1.99
C GLU A 79 31.81 -7.70 0.59
N ARG A 80 31.23 -6.60 0.20
CA ARG A 80 31.53 -5.90 -1.04
C ARG A 80 31.69 -4.42 -0.76
N HIS A 81 32.70 -3.83 -1.33
CA HIS A 81 32.84 -2.38 -1.38
C HIS A 81 31.99 -1.84 -2.55
N ASP A 82 31.16 -0.84 -2.29
CA ASP A 82 30.49 -0.10 -3.34
C ASP A 82 31.42 0.95 -3.97
N ALA A 83 30.93 1.66 -4.99
CA ALA A 83 31.71 2.68 -5.67
C ALA A 83 32.05 3.91 -4.78
N ALA A 84 31.39 4.05 -3.64
CA ALA A 84 31.66 5.09 -2.63
C ALA A 84 32.60 4.59 -1.51
N GLY A 85 33.06 3.31 -1.56
CA GLY A 85 33.91 2.70 -0.55
C GLY A 85 33.16 2.19 0.69
N GLU A 86 31.81 2.24 0.71
CA GLU A 86 31.03 1.67 1.79
C GLU A 86 31.01 0.13 1.72
N ILE A 87 31.19 -0.52 2.89
CA ILE A 87 31.12 -1.98 3.00
C ILE A 87 29.66 -2.42 3.05
N THR A 88 29.21 -3.11 2.01
CA THR A 88 27.90 -3.74 2.00
C THR A 88 28.04 -5.26 2.13
N SER A 89 27.32 -5.83 3.10
CA SER A 89 27.29 -7.28 3.33
C SER A 89 26.04 -7.90 2.68
N THR A 90 26.26 -8.90 1.84
CA THR A 90 25.18 -9.60 1.12
C THR A 90 25.31 -11.11 1.28
N PRO A 91 24.20 -11.88 1.40
CA PRO A 91 24.28 -13.34 1.44
C PRO A 91 24.98 -13.92 0.21
N ALA A 92 25.95 -14.81 0.45
CA ALA A 92 26.72 -15.47 -0.60
C ALA A 92 25.82 -16.23 -1.58
N LEU A 93 24.84 -16.94 -1.07
CA LEU A 93 23.87 -17.74 -1.83
C LEU A 93 22.79 -16.90 -2.52
N ARG A 94 22.91 -15.57 -2.44
CA ARG A 94 21.95 -14.67 -3.13
C ARG A 94 22.03 -14.91 -4.64
N PRO A 95 20.97 -15.40 -5.30
CA PRO A 95 21.02 -15.71 -6.70
C PRO A 95 21.36 -14.47 -7.52
N LYS A 96 22.37 -14.57 -8.38
CA LYS A 96 22.68 -13.56 -9.39
C LYS A 96 21.61 -13.62 -10.48
N ALA A 97 20.43 -13.07 -10.21
CA ALA A 97 19.45 -12.92 -11.26
C ALA A 97 19.82 -11.72 -12.11
N VAL A 98 20.12 -11.96 -13.36
CA VAL A 98 19.89 -10.93 -14.36
C VAL A 98 18.39 -10.62 -14.27
N ARG A 99 18.02 -9.54 -13.59
CA ARG A 99 16.67 -9.00 -13.67
C ARG A 99 16.44 -8.72 -15.14
N SER A 100 15.68 -9.58 -15.80
CA SER A 100 15.05 -9.19 -17.04
C SER A 100 14.26 -7.92 -16.74
N ILE A 101 14.79 -6.77 -17.18
CA ILE A 101 14.17 -5.46 -17.00
C ILE A 101 13.01 -5.35 -18.00
N ARG A 102 12.09 -6.30 -17.97
CA ARG A 102 10.77 -6.13 -18.54
C ARG A 102 9.89 -5.39 -17.53
N LEU A 103 10.26 -4.13 -17.29
CA LEU A 103 9.35 -3.22 -16.61
C LEU A 103 8.09 -3.10 -17.47
N LYS A 104 7.02 -3.70 -16.99
CA LYS A 104 5.68 -3.45 -17.55
C LYS A 104 5.29 -2.03 -17.10
N TRP A 105 5.39 -1.08 -18.00
CA TRP A 105 4.96 0.28 -17.77
C TRP A 105 3.92 0.66 -18.82
N LEU A 106 2.98 1.50 -18.43
CA LEU A 106 1.97 2.04 -19.33
C LEU A 106 2.54 3.30 -20.00
N THR A 107 2.50 3.36 -21.31
CA THR A 107 2.74 4.63 -22.00
C THR A 107 1.60 5.62 -21.68
N PRO A 108 1.81 6.95 -21.79
CA PRO A 108 0.75 7.91 -21.59
C PRO A 108 -0.49 7.66 -22.48
N LYS A 109 -0.29 7.14 -23.69
CA LYS A 109 -1.38 6.77 -24.61
C LYS A 109 -2.14 5.55 -24.09
N ALA A 110 -1.42 4.50 -23.66
CA ALA A 110 -2.02 3.29 -23.12
C ALA A 110 -2.77 3.58 -21.80
N TYR A 111 -2.18 4.41 -20.91
CA TYR A 111 -2.85 4.84 -19.69
C TYR A 111 -4.15 5.58 -19.99
N ARG A 112 -4.16 6.56 -20.90
CA ARG A 112 -5.38 7.28 -21.27
C ARG A 112 -6.44 6.35 -21.81
N ARG A 113 -6.07 5.43 -22.72
CA ARG A 113 -7.01 4.46 -23.25
C ARG A 113 -7.63 3.56 -22.17
N TRP A 114 -6.79 2.99 -21.30
CA TRP A 114 -7.24 2.18 -20.18
C TRP A 114 -8.17 2.97 -19.24
N ARG A 115 -7.80 4.20 -18.90
CA ARG A 115 -8.62 5.09 -18.07
C ARG A 115 -9.96 5.40 -18.71
N ASP A 116 -9.95 5.80 -19.96
CA ASP A 116 -11.16 6.28 -20.63
C ASP A 116 -12.12 5.13 -20.96
N VAL A 117 -11.60 4.00 -21.41
CA VAL A 117 -12.41 2.81 -21.69
C VAL A 117 -12.80 2.08 -20.40
N GLY A 118 -11.82 1.73 -19.57
CA GLY A 118 -12.03 0.85 -18.42
C GLY A 118 -12.64 1.52 -17.19
N LEU A 119 -12.41 2.83 -16.99
CA LEU A 119 -12.90 3.55 -15.80
C LEU A 119 -13.99 4.58 -16.12
N ALA A 120 -14.04 5.10 -17.34
CA ALA A 120 -14.99 6.13 -17.73
C ALA A 120 -16.08 5.63 -18.72
N GLY A 121 -16.01 4.39 -19.17
CA GLY A 121 -17.01 3.79 -20.04
C GLY A 121 -17.09 4.41 -21.44
N TYR A 122 -15.94 4.81 -21.99
CA TYR A 122 -15.84 5.18 -23.39
C TYR A 122 -15.50 3.96 -24.26
N LEU A 123 -15.96 3.96 -25.49
CA LEU A 123 -15.52 3.03 -26.51
C LEU A 123 -14.15 3.44 -27.08
N ALA A 124 -13.53 2.56 -27.83
CA ALA A 124 -12.20 2.81 -28.40
C ALA A 124 -12.17 3.97 -29.42
N ASP A 125 -13.30 4.30 -30.01
CA ASP A 125 -13.50 5.43 -30.93
C ASP A 125 -13.74 6.77 -30.21
N GLY A 126 -13.83 6.76 -28.86
CA GLY A 126 -14.07 7.94 -28.04
C GLY A 126 -15.53 8.29 -27.80
N THR A 127 -16.45 7.49 -28.29
CA THR A 127 -17.89 7.66 -28.00
C THR A 127 -18.23 7.05 -26.63
N ARG A 128 -19.31 7.52 -25.99
CA ARG A 128 -19.77 6.95 -24.70
C ARG A 128 -20.49 5.62 -24.97
N ASP A 129 -20.13 4.58 -24.22
CA ASP A 129 -20.87 3.32 -24.25
C ASP A 129 -22.25 3.48 -23.62
N ALA A 130 -23.31 3.33 -24.40
CA ALA A 130 -24.69 3.42 -23.93
C ALA A 130 -25.06 2.33 -22.91
N LYS A 131 -24.29 1.23 -22.84
CA LYS A 131 -24.48 0.13 -21.87
C LYS A 131 -23.72 0.35 -20.56
N TRP A 132 -22.83 1.35 -20.51
CA TRP A 132 -22.07 1.64 -19.29
C TRP A 132 -22.98 1.99 -18.11
N ARG A 133 -22.75 1.35 -16.98
CA ARG A 133 -23.53 1.51 -15.75
C ARG A 133 -22.68 1.90 -14.54
N GLY A 134 -21.50 2.49 -14.78
CA GLY A 134 -20.63 2.98 -13.73
C GLY A 134 -21.34 4.03 -12.85
N ARG A 135 -21.21 3.87 -11.53
CA ARG A 135 -21.80 4.78 -10.52
C ARG A 135 -20.75 5.59 -9.77
N THR A 136 -19.47 5.27 -9.99
CA THR A 136 -18.35 5.86 -9.25
C THR A 136 -17.21 6.24 -10.20
N ASP A 137 -17.57 6.65 -11.41
CA ASP A 137 -16.63 6.98 -12.48
C ASP A 137 -15.71 8.13 -12.07
N GLY A 138 -16.24 9.20 -11.52
CA GLY A 138 -15.48 10.36 -11.07
C GLY A 138 -14.49 10.00 -9.98
N ARG A 139 -14.91 9.19 -8.99
CA ARG A 139 -14.01 8.64 -7.96
C ARG A 139 -12.88 7.84 -8.57
N ASN A 140 -13.19 6.89 -9.45
CA ASN A 140 -12.22 5.98 -10.04
C ASN A 140 -11.23 6.73 -10.94
N LEU A 141 -11.71 7.69 -11.71
CA LEU A 141 -10.90 8.59 -12.51
C LEU A 141 -9.99 9.47 -11.66
N ALA A 142 -10.51 10.08 -10.60
CA ALA A 142 -9.75 10.92 -9.69
C ALA A 142 -8.61 10.13 -9.02
N MET A 143 -8.89 8.92 -8.53
CA MET A 143 -7.87 8.06 -7.94
C MET A 143 -6.80 7.63 -8.94
N SER A 144 -7.19 7.23 -10.16
CA SER A 144 -6.23 6.83 -11.19
C SER A 144 -5.29 7.96 -11.59
N GLU A 145 -5.81 9.17 -11.79
CA GLU A 145 -5.02 10.37 -12.08
C GLU A 145 -4.10 10.76 -10.92
N THR A 146 -4.59 10.60 -9.68
CA THR A 146 -3.78 10.85 -8.49
C THR A 146 -2.57 9.94 -8.45
N LEU A 147 -2.75 8.63 -8.61
CA LEU A 147 -1.65 7.66 -8.63
C LEU A 147 -0.69 7.90 -9.80
N TRP A 148 -1.23 8.15 -10.99
CA TRP A 148 -0.45 8.38 -12.20
C TRP A 148 0.45 9.60 -12.09
N SER A 149 -0.07 10.71 -11.55
CA SER A 149 0.63 12.00 -11.54
C SER A 149 1.56 12.20 -10.33
N SER A 150 1.26 11.54 -9.19
CA SER A 150 2.00 11.75 -7.94
C SER A 150 3.01 10.64 -7.64
N GLY A 151 2.90 9.46 -8.27
CA GLY A 151 3.68 8.28 -7.93
C GLY A 151 3.40 7.75 -6.52
N LEU A 152 2.25 8.07 -5.93
CA LEU A 152 1.82 7.51 -4.66
C LEU A 152 1.58 6.00 -4.81
N ARG A 153 1.94 5.24 -3.76
CA ARG A 153 1.57 3.83 -3.71
C ARG A 153 0.06 3.69 -3.50
N LEU A 154 -0.50 2.56 -3.92
CA LEU A 154 -1.94 2.31 -3.79
C LEU A 154 -2.46 2.57 -2.36
N ARG A 155 -1.73 2.11 -1.34
CA ARG A 155 -2.11 2.36 0.04
C ARG A 155 -2.00 3.84 0.42
N GLU A 156 -0.99 4.54 -0.03
CA GLU A 156 -0.79 5.97 0.24
C GLU A 156 -1.93 6.79 -0.38
N GLY A 157 -2.16 6.65 -1.70
CA GLY A 157 -3.23 7.34 -2.41
C GLY A 157 -4.63 6.93 -1.96
N GLY A 158 -4.83 5.61 -1.76
CA GLY A 158 -6.14 5.05 -1.37
C GLY A 158 -6.58 5.34 0.07
N THR A 159 -5.70 5.92 0.90
CA THR A 159 -6.01 6.29 2.28
C THR A 159 -5.87 7.78 2.57
N LEU A 160 -5.82 8.62 1.54
CA LEU A 160 -5.77 10.07 1.70
C LEU A 160 -6.98 10.57 2.51
N LEU A 161 -6.70 11.53 3.39
CA LEU A 161 -7.71 12.26 4.15
C LEU A 161 -7.97 13.61 3.48
N LEU A 162 -9.17 14.17 3.62
CA LEU A 162 -9.51 15.49 3.08
C LEU A 162 -8.51 16.56 3.54
N GLY A 163 -8.09 16.53 4.81
CA GLY A 163 -7.11 17.47 5.35
C GLY A 163 -5.64 17.20 4.97
N GLU A 164 -5.36 16.15 4.17
CA GLU A 164 -4.03 15.88 3.61
C GLU A 164 -3.94 16.26 2.12
N LEU A 165 -5.06 16.66 1.51
CA LEU A 165 -5.06 17.17 0.15
C LEU A 165 -4.32 18.50 0.12
N PRO A 166 -3.39 18.69 -0.82
CA PRO A 166 -2.72 19.97 -0.94
C PRO A 166 -3.70 21.04 -1.43
N GLU A 167 -3.59 22.24 -0.86
CA GLU A 167 -4.27 23.41 -1.40
C GLU A 167 -3.75 23.68 -2.81
N PHE A 168 -4.68 23.83 -3.74
CA PHE A 168 -4.37 24.01 -5.14
C PHE A 168 -4.81 25.40 -5.63
N GLU A 169 -3.85 26.22 -5.96
CA GLU A 169 -4.06 27.48 -6.65
C GLU A 169 -4.08 27.24 -8.16
N ALA A 170 -5.02 27.84 -8.86
CA ALA A 170 -5.24 27.63 -10.31
C ALA A 170 -4.01 27.92 -11.17
N GLU A 171 -3.11 28.79 -10.71
CA GLU A 171 -1.88 29.18 -11.37
C GLU A 171 -0.76 28.14 -11.22
N ASN A 172 -0.81 27.29 -10.22
CA ASN A 172 0.20 26.30 -9.95
C ASN A 172 -0.08 24.98 -10.70
N ARG A 173 0.91 24.49 -11.44
CA ARG A 173 0.82 23.21 -12.13
C ARG A 173 0.82 22.03 -11.16
N TYR A 174 1.49 22.16 -10.04
CA TYR A 174 1.64 21.15 -8.99
C TYR A 174 1.47 21.77 -7.60
N ALA A 175 0.88 21.01 -6.70
CA ALA A 175 0.81 21.37 -5.29
C ALA A 175 1.45 20.27 -4.43
N ARG A 176 2.09 20.70 -3.34
CA ARG A 176 2.83 19.80 -2.43
C ARG A 176 1.90 19.26 -1.35
N GLY A 177 1.77 17.96 -1.28
CA GLY A 177 1.12 17.24 -0.21
C GLY A 177 2.11 16.39 0.60
N ARG A 178 1.64 15.82 1.71
CA ARG A 178 2.43 14.94 2.57
C ARG A 178 1.65 13.71 2.96
N VAL A 179 2.30 12.53 2.91
CA VAL A 179 1.75 11.28 3.44
C VAL A 179 2.46 10.86 4.72
N GLY A 180 1.68 10.44 5.71
CA GLY A 180 2.18 10.03 7.01
C GLY A 180 2.95 8.70 6.99
N LYS A 181 3.85 8.51 7.98
CA LYS A 181 4.72 7.33 8.08
C LYS A 181 3.96 6.00 8.19
N ALA A 182 2.80 6.01 8.87
CA ALA A 182 2.02 4.80 9.11
C ALA A 182 1.44 4.17 7.81
N VAL A 183 1.13 5.00 6.80
CA VAL A 183 0.67 4.53 5.49
C VAL A 183 1.81 4.37 4.47
N ALA A 184 2.97 5.02 4.69
CA ALA A 184 4.13 5.08 3.79
C ALA A 184 5.29 4.15 4.21
N LYS A 185 5.02 2.92 4.65
CA LYS A 185 6.01 1.91 5.06
C LYS A 185 7.01 2.41 6.12
N GLY A 186 6.54 3.22 7.08
CA GLY A 186 7.36 3.73 8.19
C GLY A 186 8.15 5.01 7.89
N ARG A 187 8.09 5.53 6.66
CA ARG A 187 8.77 6.78 6.27
C ARG A 187 7.75 7.73 5.64
N GLY A 188 7.34 8.75 6.41
CA GLY A 188 6.54 9.84 5.86
C GLY A 188 7.31 10.57 4.76
N ARG A 189 6.60 11.01 3.73
CA ARG A 189 7.21 11.71 2.60
C ARG A 189 6.27 12.72 1.98
N ASP A 190 6.84 13.69 1.34
CA ASP A 190 6.10 14.62 0.51
C ASP A 190 5.81 14.01 -0.86
N TYR A 191 4.76 14.47 -1.48
CA TYR A 191 4.40 14.16 -2.85
C TYR A 191 3.93 15.42 -3.58
N TRP A 192 3.93 15.38 -4.90
CA TRP A 192 3.42 16.45 -5.73
C TRP A 192 2.17 16.01 -6.45
N GLY A 193 1.05 16.65 -6.15
CA GLY A 193 -0.21 16.48 -6.87
C GLY A 193 -0.27 17.38 -8.09
N HIS A 194 -0.54 16.80 -9.27
CA HIS A 194 -0.77 17.59 -10.46
C HIS A 194 -2.17 18.24 -10.43
N GLY A 195 -2.28 19.50 -10.83
CA GLY A 195 -3.53 20.26 -10.78
C GLY A 195 -4.74 19.58 -11.44
N ARG A 196 -4.53 18.81 -12.52
CA ARG A 196 -5.63 18.03 -13.13
C ARG A 196 -6.16 16.95 -12.20
N ALA A 197 -5.27 16.26 -11.47
CA ALA A 197 -5.68 15.24 -10.51
C ALA A 197 -6.44 15.88 -9.34
N LEU A 198 -5.95 17.00 -8.84
CA LEU A 198 -6.60 17.74 -7.75
C LEU A 198 -7.99 18.24 -8.17
N LYS A 199 -8.13 18.84 -9.35
CA LYS A 199 -9.46 19.22 -9.89
C LYS A 199 -10.41 18.04 -10.04
N ARG A 200 -9.92 16.83 -10.39
CA ARG A 200 -10.76 15.64 -10.45
C ARG A 200 -11.17 15.18 -9.05
N ILE A 201 -10.29 15.31 -8.06
CA ILE A 201 -10.64 15.04 -6.65
C ILE A 201 -11.73 16.01 -6.21
N ASP A 202 -11.58 17.31 -6.46
CA ASP A 202 -12.57 18.32 -6.11
C ASP A 202 -13.93 18.04 -6.75
N ASN A 203 -13.95 17.75 -8.04
CA ASN A 203 -15.19 17.37 -8.73
C ASN A 203 -15.84 16.13 -8.11
N TYR A 204 -15.04 15.10 -7.80
CA TYR A 204 -15.55 13.91 -7.12
C TYR A 204 -16.09 14.25 -5.71
N VAL A 205 -15.39 15.07 -4.96
CA VAL A 205 -15.79 15.46 -3.60
C VAL A 205 -17.10 16.23 -3.61
N ILE A 206 -17.26 17.17 -4.54
CA ILE A 206 -18.43 18.03 -4.64
C ILE A 206 -19.66 17.28 -5.18
N LEU A 207 -19.48 16.37 -6.14
CA LEU A 207 -20.59 15.73 -6.84
C LEU A 207 -20.93 14.35 -6.28
N GLU A 208 -20.02 13.38 -6.46
CA GLU A 208 -20.33 11.98 -6.14
C GLU A 208 -20.19 11.69 -4.63
N ARG A 209 -19.12 12.18 -4.01
CA ARG A 209 -18.84 11.94 -2.59
C ARG A 209 -19.90 12.59 -1.72
N ASP A 210 -20.27 13.83 -1.98
CA ASP A 210 -21.30 14.54 -1.23
C ASP A 210 -22.67 13.85 -1.35
N ALA A 211 -23.05 13.42 -2.56
CA ALA A 211 -24.28 12.65 -2.74
C ALA A 211 -24.27 11.32 -1.96
N ALA A 212 -23.13 10.62 -1.92
CA ALA A 212 -22.97 9.38 -1.15
C ALA A 212 -23.05 9.63 0.36
N VAL A 213 -22.43 10.71 0.84
CA VAL A 213 -22.47 11.13 2.26
C VAL A 213 -23.91 11.48 2.69
N ARG A 214 -24.63 12.30 1.91
CA ARG A 214 -26.03 12.63 2.19
C ARG A 214 -26.92 11.39 2.24
N ARG A 215 -26.69 10.42 1.34
CA ARG A 215 -27.43 9.13 1.36
C ARG A 215 -27.13 8.36 2.64
N ALA A 216 -25.86 8.19 2.99
CA ALA A 216 -25.45 7.47 4.19
C ALA A 216 -26.01 8.08 5.49
N ARG A 217 -26.05 9.41 5.57
CA ARG A 217 -26.66 10.12 6.71
C ARG A 217 -28.15 9.86 6.82
N ARG A 218 -28.89 9.98 5.71
CA ARG A 218 -30.34 9.70 5.70
C ARG A 218 -30.68 8.27 6.10
N GLU A 219 -29.76 7.33 5.79
CA GLU A 219 -29.92 5.92 6.15
C GLU A 219 -29.36 5.59 7.54
N GLY A 220 -28.88 6.57 8.30
CA GLY A 220 -28.33 6.38 9.66
C GLY A 220 -27.06 5.53 9.72
N ARG A 221 -26.33 5.37 8.61
CA ARG A 221 -25.19 4.46 8.51
C ARG A 221 -24.05 4.84 9.44
N TYR A 222 -23.86 6.13 9.70
CA TYR A 222 -22.79 6.61 10.58
C TYR A 222 -23.15 6.44 12.06
N ASP A 223 -24.44 6.47 12.39
CA ASP A 223 -24.91 6.29 13.77
C ASP A 223 -24.73 4.87 14.29
N ALA A 224 -24.64 3.90 13.38
CA ALA A 224 -24.41 2.50 13.70
C ALA A 224 -22.93 2.13 13.91
N LEU A 225 -21.98 3.06 13.66
CA LEU A 225 -20.54 2.75 13.74
C LEU A 225 -20.04 2.74 15.19
N PRO A 226 -19.54 1.59 15.71
CA PRO A 226 -19.12 1.48 17.10
C PRO A 226 -17.86 2.30 17.40
N ASP A 227 -16.91 2.38 16.45
CA ASP A 227 -15.59 2.97 16.64
C ASP A 227 -15.45 4.37 16.01
N LEU A 228 -16.56 5.09 15.83
CA LEU A 228 -16.55 6.43 15.23
C LEU A 228 -15.75 7.40 16.10
N LYS A 229 -14.82 8.11 15.46
CA LYS A 229 -13.96 9.15 16.06
C LYS A 229 -14.24 10.49 15.39
N SER A 230 -14.74 11.46 16.16
CA SER A 230 -15.08 12.79 15.64
C SER A 230 -13.90 13.73 15.79
N VAL A 231 -13.27 14.13 14.68
CA VAL A 231 -12.18 15.12 14.65
C VAL A 231 -12.72 16.48 15.07
N GLN A 232 -12.03 17.10 16.02
CA GLN A 232 -12.36 18.43 16.52
C GLN A 232 -11.45 19.50 15.91
N LYS A 233 -10.15 19.21 15.81
CA LYS A 233 -9.17 20.08 15.19
C LYS A 233 -7.88 19.32 14.84
N ILE A 234 -7.10 19.90 13.96
CA ILE A 234 -5.70 19.55 13.73
C ILE A 234 -4.86 20.74 14.17
N ASP A 235 -3.90 20.52 15.05
CA ASP A 235 -3.02 21.59 15.52
C ASP A 235 -1.81 21.79 14.57
N ARG A 236 -1.03 22.86 14.84
CA ARG A 236 0.17 23.23 14.03
C ARG A 236 1.24 22.15 14.02
N SER A 237 1.26 21.28 15.03
CA SER A 237 2.17 20.12 15.11
C SER A 237 1.62 18.88 14.41
N ARG A 238 0.56 19.02 13.59
CA ARG A 238 -0.13 17.94 12.88
C ARG A 238 -0.66 16.85 13.83
N ARG A 239 -1.14 17.25 15.01
CA ARG A 239 -1.82 16.33 15.92
C ARG A 239 -3.33 16.47 15.77
N VAL A 240 -4.00 15.34 15.65
CA VAL A 240 -5.44 15.24 15.52
C VAL A 240 -6.06 15.14 16.91
N HIS A 241 -6.86 16.13 17.27
CA HIS A 241 -7.68 16.12 18.48
C HIS A 241 -9.06 15.59 18.11
N TYR A 242 -9.53 14.56 18.79
CA TYR A 242 -10.80 13.92 18.45
C TYR A 242 -11.55 13.45 19.71
N LEU A 243 -12.84 13.23 19.52
CA LEU A 243 -13.70 12.58 20.50
C LEU A 243 -13.96 11.14 20.03
N SER A 244 -13.81 10.19 20.93
CA SER A 244 -14.33 8.84 20.72
C SER A 244 -15.86 8.85 20.84
N ARG A 245 -16.49 7.75 20.47
CA ARG A 245 -17.97 7.65 20.51
C ARG A 245 -18.56 7.88 21.90
N ASN A 246 -17.85 7.51 22.96
CA ASN A 246 -18.24 7.73 24.35
C ASN A 246 -17.93 9.15 24.86
N GLY A 247 -17.46 10.05 23.98
CA GLY A 247 -17.18 11.45 24.32
C GLY A 247 -15.81 11.72 24.95
N GLU A 248 -14.95 10.71 25.08
CA GLU A 248 -13.58 10.89 25.59
C GLU A 248 -12.71 11.64 24.61
N ARG A 249 -11.86 12.52 25.15
CA ARG A 249 -10.92 13.33 24.34
C ARG A 249 -9.60 12.61 24.15
N HIS A 250 -9.16 12.54 22.92
CA HIS A 250 -7.90 11.93 22.55
C HIS A 250 -7.09 12.83 21.61
N VAL A 251 -5.78 12.61 21.59
CA VAL A 251 -4.84 13.31 20.68
C VAL A 251 -3.88 12.28 20.11
N THR A 252 -3.72 12.29 18.79
CA THR A 252 -2.77 11.41 18.10
C THR A 252 -2.06 12.15 16.95
N PRO A 253 -0.79 11.88 16.67
CA PRO A 253 -0.12 12.43 15.49
C PRO A 253 -0.80 11.95 14.21
N LEU A 254 -1.10 12.85 13.27
CA LEU A 254 -1.67 12.51 11.97
C LEU A 254 -0.81 11.50 11.20
N ASP A 255 0.52 11.62 11.31
CA ASP A 255 1.49 10.75 10.65
C ASP A 255 1.46 9.30 11.19
N GLU A 256 0.84 9.05 12.35
CA GLU A 256 0.72 7.72 12.97
C GLU A 256 -0.61 7.03 12.70
N LEU A 257 -1.58 7.73 12.10
CA LEU A 257 -2.85 7.13 11.73
C LEU A 257 -2.66 6.04 10.69
N THR A 258 -2.88 4.79 11.11
CA THR A 258 -2.85 3.64 10.19
C THR A 258 -4.02 3.71 9.21
N TRP A 259 -4.00 2.91 8.16
CA TRP A 259 -5.11 2.85 7.22
C TRP A 259 -6.43 2.39 7.87
N LYS A 260 -6.37 1.59 8.94
CA LYS A 260 -7.54 1.15 9.71
C LYS A 260 -8.09 2.29 10.55
N ASP A 261 -7.21 3.04 11.21
CA ASP A 261 -7.61 4.21 11.99
C ASP A 261 -8.33 5.23 11.10
N ARG A 262 -7.77 5.52 9.92
CA ARG A 262 -8.34 6.49 8.97
C ARG A 262 -9.77 6.16 8.56
N MET A 263 -10.16 4.88 8.55
CA MET A 263 -11.52 4.46 8.23
C MET A 263 -12.53 4.78 9.34
N THR A 264 -12.09 5.10 10.56
CA THR A 264 -12.94 5.39 11.71
C THR A 264 -13.03 6.87 12.04
N PHE A 265 -12.26 7.73 11.37
CA PHE A 265 -12.26 9.16 11.61
C PHE A 265 -13.28 9.88 10.74
N PHE A 266 -14.05 10.75 11.39
CA PHE A 266 -15.10 11.58 10.82
C PHE A 266 -14.85 13.04 11.16
N VAL A 267 -15.25 13.94 10.26
CA VAL A 267 -15.19 15.40 10.46
C VAL A 267 -16.60 15.97 10.46
N LYS A 268 -16.75 17.14 11.08
CA LYS A 268 -18.02 17.88 11.03
C LYS A 268 -18.05 18.68 9.73
N GLY A 269 -18.88 18.25 8.78
CA GLY A 269 -19.24 19.02 7.58
C GLY A 269 -20.43 19.95 7.86
N GLU A 270 -20.93 20.61 6.84
CA GLU A 270 -22.06 21.55 6.93
C GLU A 270 -23.33 20.90 7.48
N ASP A 271 -23.69 19.72 6.95
CA ASP A 271 -24.91 19.00 7.30
C ASP A 271 -24.73 17.91 8.37
N GLY A 272 -23.60 17.87 9.07
CA GLY A 272 -23.30 16.88 10.11
C GLY A 272 -22.00 16.09 9.86
N LEU A 273 -21.86 14.95 10.53
CA LEU A 273 -20.64 14.13 10.43
C LEU A 273 -20.49 13.50 9.04
N GLU A 274 -19.26 13.46 8.55
CA GLU A 274 -18.88 12.78 7.32
C GLU A 274 -17.52 12.09 7.48
N PRO A 275 -17.23 10.99 6.73
CA PRO A 275 -15.93 10.35 6.76
C PRO A 275 -14.81 11.32 6.40
N TRP A 276 -13.71 11.28 7.15
CA TRP A 276 -12.55 12.13 6.84
C TRP A 276 -11.76 11.61 5.63
N MET A 277 -11.90 10.32 5.28
CA MET A 277 -11.28 9.78 4.06
C MET A 277 -11.86 10.42 2.80
N VAL A 278 -10.96 10.66 1.83
CA VAL A 278 -11.35 11.16 0.50
C VAL A 278 -12.24 10.14 -0.21
N TRP A 279 -11.81 8.89 -0.25
CA TRP A 279 -12.44 7.86 -1.08
C TRP A 279 -13.52 7.09 -0.34
N LEU A 280 -14.72 7.13 -0.87
CA LEU A 280 -15.88 6.44 -0.28
C LEU A 280 -16.43 5.37 -1.24
N THR A 281 -17.14 4.41 -0.65
CA THR A 281 -18.02 3.50 -1.41
C THR A 281 -19.21 4.28 -1.98
N ASP A 282 -19.94 3.69 -2.90
CA ASP A 282 -21.23 4.25 -3.37
C ASP A 282 -22.23 4.47 -2.22
N GLY A 283 -22.13 3.67 -1.16
CA GLY A 283 -22.91 3.82 0.06
C GLY A 283 -22.39 4.84 1.07
N GLY A 284 -21.40 5.66 0.74
CA GLY A 284 -20.86 6.72 1.60
C GLY A 284 -19.94 6.27 2.73
N MET A 285 -19.54 5.00 2.78
CA MET A 285 -18.60 4.47 3.77
C MET A 285 -17.16 4.61 3.28
N PRO A 286 -16.16 4.78 4.18
CA PRO A 286 -14.76 4.76 3.82
C PRO A 286 -14.40 3.55 2.96
N LEU A 287 -13.70 3.77 1.84
CA LEU A 287 -13.32 2.70 0.93
C LEU A 287 -11.99 2.07 1.34
N PRO A 288 -11.95 0.76 1.66
CA PRO A 288 -10.69 0.08 1.95
C PRO A 288 -9.74 0.15 0.76
N TYR A 289 -8.47 0.55 0.97
CA TYR A 289 -7.53 0.76 -0.14
C TYR A 289 -7.29 -0.49 -1.01
N ARG A 290 -7.51 -1.70 -0.47
CA ARG A 290 -7.38 -2.95 -1.23
C ARG A 290 -8.46 -3.14 -2.28
N THR A 291 -9.60 -2.50 -2.13
CA THR A 291 -10.69 -2.53 -3.13
C THR A 291 -10.24 -1.96 -4.47
N TRP A 292 -9.24 -1.06 -4.47
CA TRP A 292 -8.69 -0.49 -5.68
C TRP A 292 -7.98 -1.52 -6.58
N GLU A 293 -7.46 -2.62 -6.01
CA GLU A 293 -6.86 -3.70 -6.80
C GLU A 293 -7.92 -4.33 -7.71
N ALA A 294 -9.12 -4.60 -7.19
CA ALA A 294 -10.24 -5.11 -7.99
C ALA A 294 -10.72 -4.05 -9.00
N VAL A 295 -10.96 -2.81 -8.57
CA VAL A 295 -11.42 -1.73 -9.46
C VAL A 295 -10.50 -1.55 -10.67
N PHE A 296 -9.19 -1.59 -10.46
CA PHE A 296 -8.23 -1.41 -11.55
C PHE A 296 -8.01 -2.68 -12.39
N SER A 297 -8.21 -3.85 -11.80
CA SER A 297 -8.17 -5.13 -12.52
C SER A 297 -9.38 -5.29 -13.43
N ASP A 298 -10.56 -4.94 -12.95
CA ASP A 298 -11.81 -5.05 -13.71
C ASP A 298 -11.87 -4.05 -14.89
N ALA A 299 -11.08 -2.98 -14.81
CA ALA A 299 -10.93 -1.97 -15.86
C ALA A 299 -9.91 -2.36 -16.95
N SER A 300 -9.28 -3.55 -16.87
CA SER A 300 -8.12 -3.94 -17.72
C SER A 300 -8.48 -4.79 -18.92
#